data_b90d6defa39f595b108e3f6593953887
#
_entry.id   b90d6defa39f595b108e3f6593953887
#
_cell.length_a   1.000
_cell.length_b   1.000
_cell.length_c   1.000
_cell.angle_alpha   90.00
_cell.angle_beta   90.00
_cell.angle_gamma   90.00
#
_symmetry.space_group_name_H-M   'P 1'
#
loop_
_entity.id
_entity.type
_entity.pdbx_description
1 polymer ?
#
loop_
_entity_poly.entity_id
_entity_poly.type
_entity_poly.pdbx_seq_one_letter_code
_entity_poly.pdbx_strand_id
1 'polypeptide(L)'
;MTEREYSQRLGMIADTQFQAALDRFQLGRFIRAEAIPFGNFGQNVFVESSTGEYILRGSPHFWWQFPTEQFFAHQLHTRTHVPVPWPYLVDPTEEIFGWSFVIMPRMPGLQLADAEVKKQLGSANRRLIAQALGENLAQMQQVTWPFAGRYNAVSNTVEPLELATELAWPFKSDSDARLSGIEPMLITYSERVKGCLRHKLTQAQEHNAATTTEEDLLWVEERIAEALDALDEPYEPCLVMEDYKEGNLVVTQYGKRWQVSGVFDLMQVHFGDGEVDLSRQLAEYLDENPQLAGAFFAAYHAHTSLRPGFVRRFPIYMLLDRAIVWEFFQRRGWCWWPQEWTFHDWVEHYLFPPIIFDQL
;
A
#
# COMPACT_ATOMS: atom_id res chain seq x y z
N MET A 1 20.61 -1.38 -32.77
CA MET A 1 19.53 -1.53 -31.77
C MET A 1 20.18 -1.41 -30.41
N THR A 2 19.75 -0.48 -29.61
CA THR A 2 20.34 -0.30 -28.29
C THR A 2 19.59 -1.21 -27.32
N GLU A 3 20.31 -2.04 -26.61
CA GLU A 3 19.80 -2.89 -25.54
C GLU A 3 20.51 -2.50 -24.25
N ARG A 4 19.76 -2.36 -23.15
CA ARG A 4 20.32 -2.00 -21.84
C ARG A 4 19.56 -2.65 -20.70
N GLU A 5 20.25 -2.83 -19.58
CA GLU A 5 19.63 -3.28 -18.34
C GLU A 5 18.87 -2.12 -17.66
N TYR A 6 17.61 -2.38 -17.29
CA TYR A 6 16.76 -1.41 -16.60
C TYR A 6 16.64 -1.69 -15.10
N SER A 7 16.70 -2.94 -14.71
CA SER A 7 16.84 -3.40 -13.33
C SER A 7 17.23 -4.87 -13.32
N GLN A 8 17.72 -5.37 -12.21
CA GLN A 8 18.03 -6.79 -12.05
C GLN A 8 16.78 -7.67 -12.31
N ARG A 9 15.57 -7.18 -12.02
CA ARG A 9 14.33 -7.91 -12.23
C ARG A 9 13.88 -7.95 -13.68
N LEU A 10 13.97 -6.82 -14.37
CA LEU A 10 13.51 -6.69 -15.76
C LEU A 10 14.56 -7.17 -16.75
N GLY A 11 15.83 -7.16 -16.36
CA GLY A 11 16.95 -7.56 -17.23
C GLY A 11 17.20 -6.59 -18.38
N MET A 12 17.78 -7.15 -19.45
CA MET A 12 18.07 -6.43 -20.69
C MET A 12 16.81 -6.25 -21.53
N ILE A 13 16.54 -5.03 -21.97
CA ILE A 13 15.41 -4.71 -22.84
C ILE A 13 15.91 -3.90 -24.05
N ALA A 14 15.52 -4.31 -25.24
CA ALA A 14 15.86 -3.64 -26.48
C ALA A 14 14.81 -2.54 -26.82
N ASP A 15 15.25 -1.48 -27.50
CA ASP A 15 14.35 -0.40 -27.97
C ASP A 15 13.20 -0.92 -28.84
N THR A 16 13.41 -2.02 -29.59
CA THR A 16 12.37 -2.68 -30.39
C THR A 16 11.27 -3.33 -29.57
N GLN A 17 11.58 -3.81 -28.35
CA GLN A 17 10.58 -4.38 -27.45
C GLN A 17 9.71 -3.28 -26.85
N PHE A 18 10.27 -2.11 -26.51
CA PHE A 18 9.46 -0.94 -26.14
C PHE A 18 8.56 -0.49 -27.26
N GLN A 19 9.06 -0.44 -28.51
CA GLN A 19 8.20 -0.12 -29.66
C GLN A 19 7.06 -1.14 -29.81
N ALA A 20 7.36 -2.43 -29.71
CA ALA A 20 6.31 -3.47 -29.80
C ALA A 20 5.24 -3.32 -28.70
N ALA A 21 5.66 -2.98 -27.48
CA ALA A 21 4.74 -2.73 -26.37
C ALA A 21 3.87 -1.48 -26.58
N LEU A 22 4.44 -0.41 -27.14
CA LEU A 22 3.69 0.80 -27.52
C LEU A 22 2.72 0.53 -28.67
N ASP A 23 3.14 -0.26 -29.67
CA ASP A 23 2.29 -0.64 -30.82
C ASP A 23 1.08 -1.47 -30.38
N ARG A 24 1.25 -2.35 -29.39
CA ARG A 24 0.18 -3.17 -28.80
C ARG A 24 -1.01 -2.32 -28.34
N PHE A 25 -0.73 -1.12 -27.82
CA PHE A 25 -1.74 -0.19 -27.28
C PHE A 25 -1.91 1.09 -28.12
N GLN A 26 -1.30 1.18 -29.30
CA GLN A 26 -1.37 2.34 -30.20
C GLN A 26 -0.87 3.65 -29.55
N LEU A 27 0.20 3.55 -28.76
CA LEU A 27 0.78 4.65 -27.99
C LEU A 27 1.91 5.39 -28.73
N GLY A 28 1.95 5.29 -30.04
CA GLY A 28 2.86 6.05 -30.91
C GLY A 28 4.26 5.46 -31.02
N ARG A 29 5.20 6.26 -31.55
CA ARG A 29 6.57 5.84 -31.80
C ARG A 29 7.43 5.99 -30.56
N PHE A 30 8.22 4.97 -30.23
CA PHE A 30 9.21 5.02 -29.14
C PHE A 30 10.23 6.14 -29.37
N ILE A 31 10.55 6.89 -28.32
CA ILE A 31 11.56 7.94 -28.29
C ILE A 31 12.70 7.53 -27.39
N ARG A 32 12.44 7.24 -26.11
CA ARG A 32 13.43 6.82 -25.12
C ARG A 32 12.80 6.08 -23.96
N ALA A 33 13.65 5.36 -23.22
CA ALA A 33 13.28 4.77 -21.94
C ALA A 33 14.39 5.01 -20.89
N GLU A 34 14.00 5.14 -19.63
CA GLU A 34 14.90 5.38 -18.51
C GLU A 34 14.51 4.49 -17.33
N ALA A 35 15.53 3.93 -16.66
CA ALA A 35 15.31 3.19 -15.42
C ALA A 35 14.78 4.14 -14.33
N ILE A 36 13.81 3.68 -13.55
CA ILE A 36 13.33 4.41 -12.38
C ILE A 36 14.11 3.91 -11.17
N PRO A 37 14.93 4.76 -10.54
CA PRO A 37 15.82 4.35 -9.45
C PRO A 37 15.11 4.09 -8.13
N PHE A 38 13.79 4.39 -8.07
CA PHE A 38 12.99 4.27 -6.86
C PHE A 38 12.08 3.05 -6.90
N GLY A 39 11.80 2.49 -5.73
CA GLY A 39 10.96 1.31 -5.55
C GLY A 39 11.76 0.04 -5.28
N ASN A 40 11.29 -0.74 -4.29
CA ASN A 40 12.00 -1.91 -3.76
C ASN A 40 12.06 -3.10 -4.73
N PHE A 41 11.29 -3.07 -5.82
CA PHE A 41 11.07 -4.25 -6.65
C PHE A 41 11.62 -4.16 -8.07
N GLY A 42 12.08 -2.98 -8.52
CA GLY A 42 12.71 -2.81 -9.83
C GLY A 42 11.80 -3.15 -11.02
N GLN A 43 10.50 -2.92 -10.89
CA GLN A 43 9.51 -3.28 -11.91
C GLN A 43 9.21 -2.16 -12.92
N ASN A 44 9.62 -0.92 -12.65
CA ASN A 44 9.16 0.25 -13.37
C ASN A 44 10.22 0.82 -14.31
N VAL A 45 9.80 1.22 -15.51
CA VAL A 45 10.61 1.93 -16.51
C VAL A 45 9.82 3.14 -16.99
N PHE A 46 10.46 4.30 -17.02
CA PHE A 46 9.94 5.46 -17.73
C PHE A 46 10.06 5.23 -19.24
N VAL A 47 8.98 5.49 -19.99
CA VAL A 47 8.94 5.35 -21.44
C VAL A 47 8.33 6.61 -22.05
N GLU A 48 9.06 7.25 -22.97
CA GLU A 48 8.56 8.38 -23.77
C GLU A 48 8.26 7.93 -25.19
N SER A 49 7.09 8.31 -25.68
CA SER A 49 6.68 8.09 -27.06
C SER A 49 6.26 9.39 -27.73
N SER A 50 5.97 9.34 -29.04
CA SER A 50 5.47 10.49 -29.78
C SER A 50 4.09 10.99 -29.34
N THR A 51 3.38 10.25 -28.48
CA THR A 51 2.04 10.63 -27.97
C THR A 51 2.02 10.98 -26.50
N GLY A 52 3.09 10.71 -25.74
CA GLY A 52 3.15 11.06 -24.33
C GLY A 52 4.22 10.34 -23.52
N GLU A 53 4.17 10.57 -22.21
CA GLU A 53 5.04 9.95 -21.22
C GLU A 53 4.27 8.86 -20.46
N TYR A 54 4.92 7.72 -20.29
CA TYR A 54 4.32 6.51 -19.71
C TYR A 54 5.25 5.87 -18.67
N ILE A 55 4.67 5.06 -17.83
CA ILE A 55 5.38 4.08 -17.02
C ILE A 55 5.03 2.69 -17.55
N LEU A 56 6.05 1.93 -17.91
CA LEU A 56 5.94 0.50 -18.14
C LEU A 56 6.30 -0.19 -16.82
N ARG A 57 5.41 -1.03 -16.32
CA ARG A 57 5.64 -1.88 -15.14
C ARG A 57 5.58 -3.33 -15.58
N GLY A 58 6.62 -4.11 -15.29
CA GLY A 58 6.76 -5.47 -15.82
C GLY A 58 7.15 -6.50 -14.77
N SER A 59 7.17 -7.77 -15.21
CA SER A 59 7.58 -8.89 -14.36
C SER A 59 6.84 -8.90 -13.01
N PRO A 60 5.51 -9.12 -12.98
CA PRO A 60 4.73 -9.06 -11.76
C PRO A 60 5.20 -10.13 -10.76
N HIS A 61 5.00 -9.89 -9.47
CA HIS A 61 5.27 -10.89 -8.42
C HIS A 61 4.29 -12.04 -8.50
N PHE A 62 3.06 -11.71 -8.92
CA PHE A 62 1.94 -12.64 -9.03
C PHE A 62 1.16 -12.33 -10.30
N TRP A 63 0.61 -13.32 -10.95
CA TRP A 63 -0.20 -13.18 -12.17
C TRP A 63 -1.43 -12.27 -11.94
N TRP A 64 -2.00 -12.27 -10.73
CA TRP A 64 -3.16 -11.46 -10.35
C TRP A 64 -2.82 -9.99 -10.04
N GLN A 65 -1.55 -9.61 -9.89
CA GLN A 65 -1.13 -8.27 -9.49
C GLN A 65 -1.70 -7.19 -10.43
N PHE A 66 -1.41 -7.26 -11.71
CA PHE A 66 -1.86 -6.24 -12.67
C PHE A 66 -3.37 -6.20 -12.89
N PRO A 67 -4.10 -7.33 -12.98
CA PRO A 67 -5.56 -7.31 -12.97
C PRO A 67 -6.16 -6.65 -11.73
N THR A 68 -5.61 -6.89 -10.56
CA THR A 68 -6.06 -6.26 -9.30
C THR A 68 -5.83 -4.74 -9.32
N GLU A 69 -4.62 -4.31 -9.66
CA GLU A 69 -4.30 -2.88 -9.78
C GLU A 69 -5.19 -2.18 -10.81
N GLN A 70 -5.45 -2.83 -11.96
CA GLN A 70 -6.35 -2.30 -13.00
C GLN A 70 -7.79 -2.14 -12.48
N PHE A 71 -8.31 -3.14 -11.78
CA PHE A 71 -9.66 -3.09 -11.21
C PHE A 71 -9.79 -1.89 -10.24
N PHE A 72 -8.88 -1.74 -9.29
CA PHE A 72 -8.96 -0.66 -8.30
C PHE A 72 -8.65 0.72 -8.90
N ALA A 73 -7.73 0.82 -9.86
CA ALA A 73 -7.52 2.06 -10.61
C ALA A 73 -8.81 2.47 -11.36
N HIS A 74 -9.53 1.52 -11.96
CA HIS A 74 -10.82 1.77 -12.58
C HIS A 74 -11.88 2.23 -11.58
N GLN A 75 -11.99 1.60 -10.40
CA GLN A 75 -12.94 2.01 -9.36
C GLN A 75 -12.67 3.45 -8.91
N LEU A 76 -11.42 3.80 -8.61
CA LEU A 76 -11.03 5.14 -8.21
C LEU A 76 -11.29 6.17 -9.32
N HIS A 77 -10.88 5.87 -10.56
CA HIS A 77 -11.04 6.76 -11.70
C HIS A 77 -12.51 7.06 -12.02
N THR A 78 -13.39 6.07 -11.91
CA THR A 78 -14.80 6.23 -12.34
C THR A 78 -15.71 6.73 -11.23
N ARG A 79 -15.36 6.54 -9.96
CA ARG A 79 -16.24 6.82 -8.82
C ARG A 79 -15.77 7.98 -7.94
N THR A 80 -14.54 8.49 -8.17
CA THR A 80 -13.94 9.56 -7.37
C THR A 80 -13.19 10.57 -8.25
N HIS A 81 -12.64 11.59 -7.61
CA HIS A 81 -11.68 12.52 -8.22
C HIS A 81 -10.22 12.20 -7.83
N VAL A 82 -9.97 11.06 -7.19
CA VAL A 82 -8.63 10.61 -6.82
C VAL A 82 -7.81 10.39 -8.09
N PRO A 83 -6.64 11.04 -8.21
CA PRO A 83 -5.81 10.89 -9.40
C PRO A 83 -5.08 9.54 -9.36
N VAL A 84 -5.42 8.68 -10.30
CA VAL A 84 -4.76 7.40 -10.55
C VAL A 84 -4.31 7.33 -11.99
N PRO A 85 -3.25 6.58 -12.33
CA PRO A 85 -2.87 6.39 -13.72
C PRO A 85 -3.99 5.64 -14.46
N TRP A 86 -4.61 6.34 -15.43
CA TRP A 86 -5.66 5.77 -16.26
C TRP A 86 -5.52 6.29 -17.72
N PRO A 87 -5.64 5.44 -18.77
CA PRO A 87 -5.95 4.01 -18.71
C PRO A 87 -4.81 3.15 -18.15
N TYR A 88 -5.14 2.04 -17.51
CA TYR A 88 -4.22 1.03 -16.99
C TYR A 88 -4.21 -0.16 -17.98
N LEU A 89 -3.25 -0.14 -18.92
CA LEU A 89 -3.24 -1.02 -20.10
C LEU A 89 -2.41 -2.28 -19.81
N VAL A 90 -3.08 -3.39 -19.53
CA VAL A 90 -2.44 -4.67 -19.18
C VAL A 90 -2.24 -5.54 -20.42
N ASP A 91 -1.04 -6.04 -20.65
CA ASP A 91 -0.75 -7.17 -21.53
C ASP A 91 -0.39 -8.39 -20.66
N PRO A 92 -1.29 -9.39 -20.57
CA PRO A 92 -1.06 -10.58 -19.77
C PRO A 92 -0.14 -11.60 -20.48
N THR A 93 0.25 -11.35 -21.73
CA THR A 93 1.09 -12.25 -22.52
C THR A 93 2.57 -12.07 -22.17
N GLU A 94 3.37 -13.07 -22.47
CA GLU A 94 4.82 -13.02 -22.32
C GLU A 94 5.56 -12.82 -23.67
N GLU A 95 4.82 -12.51 -24.74
CA GLU A 95 5.30 -12.49 -26.13
C GLU A 95 6.42 -11.46 -26.38
N ILE A 96 6.34 -10.27 -25.72
CA ILE A 96 7.26 -9.16 -26.00
C ILE A 96 8.51 -9.21 -25.12
N PHE A 97 8.33 -9.40 -23.82
CA PHE A 97 9.41 -9.31 -22.84
C PHE A 97 9.78 -10.63 -22.16
N GLY A 98 8.99 -11.70 -22.37
CA GLY A 98 9.09 -12.95 -21.61
C GLY A 98 8.36 -12.86 -20.24
N TRP A 99 7.62 -11.79 -20.00
CA TRP A 99 6.78 -11.56 -18.83
C TRP A 99 5.61 -10.61 -19.16
N SER A 100 4.54 -10.69 -18.40
CA SER A 100 3.37 -9.80 -18.53
C SER A 100 3.70 -8.39 -18.04
N PHE A 101 3.06 -7.38 -18.64
CA PHE A 101 3.33 -5.98 -18.32
C PHE A 101 2.08 -5.10 -18.35
N VAL A 102 2.23 -3.90 -17.80
CA VAL A 102 1.26 -2.82 -17.93
C VAL A 102 1.95 -1.56 -18.43
N ILE A 103 1.24 -0.79 -19.25
CA ILE A 103 1.60 0.60 -19.59
C ILE A 103 0.52 1.52 -19.04
N MET A 104 0.93 2.56 -18.37
CA MET A 104 0.04 3.57 -17.77
C MET A 104 0.61 4.97 -17.97
N PRO A 105 -0.22 6.03 -18.02
CA PRO A 105 0.27 7.41 -18.10
C PRO A 105 1.17 7.73 -16.91
N ARG A 106 2.26 8.47 -17.17
CA ARG A 106 3.07 9.05 -16.11
C ARG A 106 2.28 10.14 -15.40
N MET A 107 2.10 10.00 -14.11
CA MET A 107 1.43 11.02 -13.30
C MET A 107 2.38 12.17 -13.01
N PRO A 108 1.92 13.44 -13.16
CA PRO A 108 2.76 14.61 -12.90
C PRO A 108 2.95 14.83 -11.40
N GLY A 109 4.10 15.38 -11.01
CA GLY A 109 4.32 15.81 -9.64
C GLY A 109 5.66 15.40 -9.05
N LEU A 110 5.84 15.72 -7.78
CA LEU A 110 7.02 15.39 -7.00
C LEU A 110 6.82 14.04 -6.32
N GLN A 111 7.82 13.17 -6.46
CA GLN A 111 7.87 11.89 -5.77
C GLN A 111 8.45 12.05 -4.38
N LEU A 112 7.64 11.81 -3.35
CA LEU A 112 8.05 12.01 -1.96
C LEU A 112 8.90 10.86 -1.39
N ALA A 113 9.05 9.74 -2.12
CA ALA A 113 10.05 8.72 -1.79
C ALA A 113 11.49 9.24 -2.00
N ASP A 114 11.67 10.29 -2.80
CA ASP A 114 12.97 10.91 -3.03
C ASP A 114 13.36 11.81 -1.84
N ALA A 115 14.40 11.39 -1.09
CA ALA A 115 14.89 12.12 0.06
C ALA A 115 15.41 13.53 -0.29
N GLU A 116 15.96 13.72 -1.48
CA GLU A 116 16.43 15.05 -1.91
C GLU A 116 15.26 16.00 -2.20
N VAL A 117 14.16 15.46 -2.78
CA VAL A 117 12.92 16.23 -2.92
C VAL A 117 12.37 16.61 -1.55
N LYS A 118 12.31 15.69 -0.59
CA LYS A 118 11.86 15.98 0.78
C LYS A 118 12.69 17.07 1.47
N LYS A 119 14.01 17.04 1.33
CA LYS A 119 14.90 18.04 1.92
C LYS A 119 14.68 19.45 1.37
N GLN A 120 14.26 19.58 0.11
CA GLN A 120 13.98 20.87 -0.51
C GLN A 120 12.64 21.46 -0.08
N LEU A 121 11.74 20.63 0.48
CA LEU A 121 10.45 21.07 0.97
C LEU A 121 10.58 21.63 2.39
N GLY A 122 10.32 22.93 2.58
CA GLY A 122 10.25 23.53 3.91
C GLY A 122 9.10 22.98 4.76
N SER A 123 9.18 23.13 6.07
CA SER A 123 8.21 22.59 7.04
C SER A 123 6.75 23.01 6.75
N ALA A 124 6.52 24.24 6.28
CA ALA A 124 5.20 24.70 5.89
C ALA A 124 4.62 23.91 4.71
N ASN A 125 5.43 23.63 3.67
CA ASN A 125 4.99 22.81 2.54
C ASN A 125 4.77 21.36 2.96
N ARG A 126 5.64 20.79 3.78
CA ARG A 126 5.48 19.43 4.32
C ARG A 126 4.15 19.29 5.06
N ARG A 127 3.77 20.29 5.87
CA ARG A 127 2.47 20.28 6.56
C ARG A 127 1.29 20.35 5.59
N LEU A 128 1.36 21.20 4.56
CA LEU A 128 0.30 21.29 3.54
C LEU A 128 0.19 20.01 2.71
N ILE A 129 1.30 19.32 2.45
CA ILE A 129 1.32 18.02 1.80
C ILE A 129 0.66 16.97 2.69
N ALA A 130 1.00 16.91 3.99
CA ALA A 130 0.36 16.00 4.93
C ALA A 130 -1.16 16.20 4.97
N GLN A 131 -1.64 17.45 4.96
CA GLN A 131 -3.07 17.75 4.84
C GLN A 131 -3.66 17.22 3.53
N ALA A 132 -3.00 17.46 2.40
CA ALA A 132 -3.46 16.96 1.09
C ALA A 132 -3.54 15.42 1.04
N LEU A 133 -2.63 14.71 1.73
CA LEU A 133 -2.69 13.25 1.85
C LEU A 133 -3.91 12.81 2.69
N GLY A 134 -4.19 13.47 3.81
CA GLY A 134 -5.37 13.16 4.62
C GLY A 134 -6.69 13.37 3.85
N GLU A 135 -6.81 14.50 3.13
CA GLU A 135 -7.95 14.77 2.24
C GLU A 135 -8.09 13.70 1.14
N ASN A 136 -6.97 13.29 0.54
CA ASN A 136 -6.96 12.29 -0.53
C ASN A 136 -7.38 10.90 -0.03
N LEU A 137 -6.88 10.47 1.13
CA LEU A 137 -7.29 9.20 1.73
C LEU A 137 -8.80 9.16 1.99
N ALA A 138 -9.36 10.22 2.56
CA ALA A 138 -10.80 10.32 2.78
C ALA A 138 -11.59 10.26 1.45
N GLN A 139 -11.06 10.80 0.35
CA GLN A 139 -11.68 10.70 -0.98
C GLN A 139 -11.61 9.28 -1.54
N MET A 140 -10.49 8.56 -1.36
CA MET A 140 -10.37 7.15 -1.79
C MET A 140 -11.42 6.28 -1.12
N GLN A 141 -11.68 6.50 0.16
CA GLN A 141 -12.63 5.74 0.97
C GLN A 141 -14.12 6.04 0.66
N GLN A 142 -14.42 6.98 -0.24
CA GLN A 142 -15.77 7.13 -0.80
C GLN A 142 -16.16 5.96 -1.74
N VAL A 143 -15.20 5.16 -2.16
CA VAL A 143 -15.47 3.93 -2.91
C VAL A 143 -15.85 2.83 -1.93
N THR A 144 -17.15 2.58 -1.77
CA THR A 144 -17.71 1.57 -0.86
C THR A 144 -18.10 0.28 -1.59
N TRP A 145 -18.24 -0.81 -0.82
CA TRP A 145 -18.68 -2.12 -1.30
C TRP A 145 -19.64 -2.76 -0.30
N PRO A 146 -20.56 -3.64 -0.76
CA PRO A 146 -21.58 -4.23 0.14
C PRO A 146 -21.02 -5.09 1.28
N PHE A 147 -19.78 -5.57 1.17
CA PHE A 147 -19.11 -6.42 2.15
C PHE A 147 -17.60 -6.25 2.10
N ALA A 148 -16.92 -6.63 3.17
CA ALA A 148 -15.45 -6.70 3.17
C ALA A 148 -14.98 -7.84 2.28
N GLY A 149 -14.03 -7.57 1.37
CA GLY A 149 -13.61 -8.57 0.39
C GLY A 149 -12.42 -8.15 -0.46
N ARG A 150 -11.86 -9.12 -1.18
CA ARG A 150 -10.79 -8.91 -2.15
C ARG A 150 -11.26 -9.14 -3.58
N TYR A 151 -10.66 -8.40 -4.50
CA TYR A 151 -10.86 -8.68 -5.92
C TYR A 151 -10.15 -10.00 -6.28
N ASN A 152 -10.91 -10.90 -6.90
CA ASN A 152 -10.39 -12.14 -7.46
C ASN A 152 -10.26 -12.01 -8.97
N ALA A 153 -9.03 -12.07 -9.49
CA ALA A 153 -8.75 -11.90 -10.91
C ALA A 153 -9.23 -13.06 -11.78
N VAL A 154 -9.53 -14.24 -11.20
CA VAL A 154 -10.09 -15.41 -11.93
C VAL A 154 -11.58 -15.22 -12.18
N SER A 155 -12.34 -14.94 -11.11
CA SER A 155 -13.79 -14.73 -11.20
C SER A 155 -14.15 -13.32 -11.69
N ASN A 156 -13.17 -12.40 -11.76
CA ASN A 156 -13.33 -10.98 -12.12
C ASN A 156 -14.39 -10.26 -11.26
N THR A 157 -14.40 -10.58 -9.97
CA THR A 157 -15.33 -9.99 -9.01
C THR A 157 -14.67 -9.82 -7.63
N VAL A 158 -15.32 -9.03 -6.77
CA VAL A 158 -14.92 -8.96 -5.35
C VAL A 158 -15.58 -10.13 -4.62
N GLU A 159 -14.78 -10.90 -3.92
CA GLU A 159 -15.20 -12.04 -3.11
C GLU A 159 -15.05 -11.74 -1.61
N PRO A 160 -15.91 -12.28 -0.73
CA PRO A 160 -15.75 -12.14 0.71
C PRO A 160 -14.39 -12.62 1.19
N LEU A 161 -13.93 -12.09 2.33
CA LEU A 161 -12.65 -12.47 2.91
C LEU A 161 -12.64 -13.94 3.34
N GLU A 162 -11.54 -14.63 3.02
CA GLU A 162 -11.29 -16.01 3.38
C GLU A 162 -9.99 -16.12 4.19
N LEU A 163 -10.01 -16.82 5.32
CA LEU A 163 -8.89 -16.87 6.26
C LEU A 163 -7.58 -17.33 5.60
N ALA A 164 -7.63 -18.43 4.85
CA ALA A 164 -6.42 -18.98 4.21
C ALA A 164 -5.80 -17.98 3.23
N THR A 165 -6.63 -17.27 2.46
CA THR A 165 -6.19 -16.23 1.51
C THR A 165 -5.56 -15.07 2.25
N GLU A 166 -6.18 -14.56 3.32
CA GLU A 166 -5.68 -13.40 4.07
C GLU A 166 -4.36 -13.70 4.81
N LEU A 167 -4.20 -14.89 5.38
CA LEU A 167 -2.95 -15.28 6.03
C LEU A 167 -1.81 -15.52 5.01
N ALA A 168 -2.14 -15.98 3.80
CA ALA A 168 -1.15 -16.16 2.73
C ALA A 168 -0.73 -14.85 2.04
N TRP A 169 -1.51 -13.78 2.20
CA TRP A 169 -1.30 -12.50 1.51
C TRP A 169 -0.12 -11.70 2.09
N PRO A 170 0.68 -10.99 1.27
CA PRO A 170 0.70 -10.92 -0.19
C PRO A 170 1.77 -11.81 -0.87
N PHE A 171 2.49 -12.68 -0.17
CA PHE A 171 3.80 -13.20 -0.54
C PHE A 171 3.86 -14.69 -0.89
N LYS A 172 2.77 -15.30 -1.35
CA LYS A 172 2.84 -16.71 -1.78
C LYS A 172 2.37 -16.91 -3.22
N SER A 173 3.03 -17.84 -3.92
CA SER A 173 2.65 -18.29 -5.25
C SER A 173 1.28 -18.99 -5.22
N ASP A 174 0.61 -19.12 -6.37
CA ASP A 174 -0.67 -19.85 -6.49
C ASP A 174 -0.63 -21.26 -5.91
N SER A 175 0.54 -21.91 -5.92
CA SER A 175 0.74 -23.22 -5.29
C SER A 175 0.71 -23.17 -3.77
N ASP A 176 1.00 -22.01 -3.17
CA ASP A 176 1.03 -21.77 -1.72
C ASP A 176 -0.22 -21.05 -1.20
N ALA A 177 -1.09 -20.54 -2.08
CA ALA A 177 -2.31 -19.81 -1.73
C ALA A 177 -3.32 -20.65 -0.94
N ARG A 178 -3.16 -21.98 -0.97
CA ARG A 178 -3.78 -22.88 -0.01
C ARG A 178 -2.70 -23.23 1.01
N LEU A 179 -2.69 -22.56 2.16
CA LEU A 179 -2.01 -23.10 3.34
C LEU A 179 -2.56 -24.51 3.49
N SER A 180 -1.76 -25.52 3.13
CA SER A 180 -2.17 -26.90 3.09
C SER A 180 -2.71 -27.30 4.47
N GLY A 181 -4.01 -27.51 4.58
CA GLY A 181 -4.68 -27.90 5.80
C GLY A 181 -5.59 -26.86 6.46
N ILE A 182 -5.71 -25.63 5.92
CA ILE A 182 -6.76 -24.68 6.36
C ILE A 182 -7.97 -24.85 5.43
N GLU A 183 -9.09 -25.28 5.98
CA GLU A 183 -10.37 -25.34 5.27
C GLU A 183 -10.79 -23.92 4.85
N PRO A 184 -11.41 -23.75 3.67
CA PRO A 184 -11.98 -22.48 3.24
C PRO A 184 -12.98 -21.99 4.29
N MET A 185 -12.69 -20.87 4.93
CA MET A 185 -13.54 -20.28 5.96
C MET A 185 -13.69 -18.80 5.69
N LEU A 186 -14.93 -18.36 5.48
CA LEU A 186 -15.25 -16.93 5.40
C LEU A 186 -15.09 -16.31 6.78
N ILE A 187 -14.50 -15.13 6.80
CA ILE A 187 -14.18 -14.40 8.02
C ILE A 187 -14.72 -12.97 7.99
N THR A 188 -14.96 -12.42 9.16
CA THR A 188 -15.22 -11.00 9.36
C THR A 188 -13.92 -10.21 9.21
N TYR A 189 -14.04 -8.89 9.06
CA TYR A 189 -12.86 -8.01 9.01
C TYR A 189 -12.09 -8.00 10.34
N SER A 190 -12.78 -8.05 11.46
CA SER A 190 -12.19 -8.20 12.79
C SER A 190 -11.36 -9.48 12.92
N GLU A 191 -11.88 -10.61 12.41
CA GLU A 191 -11.14 -11.88 12.38
C GLU A 191 -9.91 -11.81 11.47
N ARG A 192 -10.02 -11.14 10.31
CA ARG A 192 -8.88 -10.86 9.43
C ARG A 192 -7.78 -10.10 10.18
N VAL A 193 -8.12 -8.97 10.80
CA VAL A 193 -7.17 -8.12 11.51
C VAL A 193 -6.45 -8.93 12.60
N LYS A 194 -7.20 -9.62 13.45
CA LYS A 194 -6.64 -10.45 14.52
C LYS A 194 -5.80 -11.61 13.99
N GLY A 195 -6.29 -12.30 12.98
CA GLY A 195 -5.60 -13.44 12.35
C GLY A 195 -4.29 -13.03 11.68
N CYS A 196 -4.30 -11.95 10.88
CA CYS A 196 -3.10 -11.43 10.22
C CYS A 196 -2.06 -10.92 11.23
N LEU A 197 -2.49 -10.20 12.27
CA LEU A 197 -1.60 -9.71 13.33
C LEU A 197 -0.88 -10.87 14.02
N ARG A 198 -1.61 -11.88 14.49
CA ARG A 198 -1.04 -13.09 15.10
C ARG A 198 -0.08 -13.82 14.17
N HIS A 199 -0.50 -14.01 12.92
CA HIS A 199 0.31 -14.70 11.93
C HIS A 199 1.62 -13.98 11.65
N LYS A 200 1.60 -12.65 11.51
CA LYS A 200 2.83 -11.86 11.28
C LYS A 200 3.78 -11.91 12.46
N LEU A 201 3.29 -11.85 13.67
CA LEU A 201 4.13 -11.97 14.88
C LEU A 201 4.69 -13.39 15.04
N THR A 202 3.90 -14.42 14.75
CA THR A 202 4.42 -15.80 14.75
C THR A 202 5.54 -15.98 13.72
N GLN A 203 5.37 -15.46 12.51
CA GLN A 203 6.43 -15.47 11.50
C GLN A 203 7.67 -14.70 11.94
N ALA A 204 7.51 -13.53 12.58
CA ALA A 204 8.62 -12.76 13.10
C ALA A 204 9.36 -13.50 14.23
N GLN A 205 8.63 -14.17 15.12
CA GLN A 205 9.20 -15.01 16.18
C GLN A 205 10.01 -16.19 15.61
N GLU A 206 9.50 -16.84 14.56
CA GLU A 206 10.24 -17.89 13.85
C GLU A 206 11.57 -17.38 13.27
N HIS A 207 11.63 -16.12 12.85
CA HIS A 207 12.86 -15.49 12.35
C HIS A 207 13.80 -15.10 13.51
N ASN A 208 13.27 -14.54 14.59
CA ASN A 208 14.06 -14.08 15.73
C ASN A 208 13.25 -14.03 17.04
N ALA A 209 13.28 -15.14 17.79
CA ALA A 209 12.57 -15.25 19.06
C ALA A 209 13.15 -14.36 20.18
N ALA A 210 14.36 -13.81 20.01
CA ALA A 210 14.94 -12.91 21.00
C ALA A 210 14.35 -11.50 20.94
N THR A 211 13.82 -11.10 19.79
CA THR A 211 13.22 -9.78 19.55
C THR A 211 11.71 -9.84 19.33
N THR A 212 11.13 -11.04 19.13
CA THR A 212 9.69 -11.27 19.14
C THR A 212 9.41 -12.37 20.17
N THR A 213 9.18 -11.95 21.40
CA THR A 213 9.14 -12.85 22.57
C THR A 213 7.73 -13.39 22.82
N GLU A 214 7.61 -14.43 23.66
CA GLU A 214 6.32 -14.90 24.17
C GLU A 214 5.57 -13.80 24.93
N GLU A 215 6.30 -12.91 25.61
CA GLU A 215 5.72 -11.77 26.34
C GLU A 215 5.09 -10.77 25.37
N ASP A 216 5.74 -10.50 24.25
CA ASP A 216 5.16 -9.66 23.17
C ASP A 216 3.85 -10.24 22.65
N LEU A 217 3.81 -11.56 22.39
CA LEU A 217 2.60 -12.23 21.90
C LEU A 217 1.46 -12.15 22.91
N LEU A 218 1.73 -12.42 24.18
CA LEU A 218 0.75 -12.32 25.27
C LEU A 218 0.24 -10.89 25.44
N TRP A 219 1.13 -9.92 25.42
CA TRP A 219 0.76 -8.50 25.47
C TRP A 219 -0.15 -8.08 24.32
N VAL A 220 0.13 -8.52 23.10
CA VAL A 220 -0.74 -8.26 21.93
C VAL A 220 -2.12 -8.90 22.10
N GLU A 221 -2.21 -10.12 22.65
CA GLU A 221 -3.50 -10.77 22.93
C GLU A 221 -4.32 -9.98 23.98
N GLU A 222 -3.69 -9.41 24.98
CA GLU A 222 -4.35 -8.53 25.95
C GLU A 222 -4.90 -7.27 25.25
N ARG A 223 -4.11 -6.62 24.36
CA ARG A 223 -4.59 -5.46 23.60
C ARG A 223 -5.77 -5.79 22.69
N ILE A 224 -5.73 -6.97 22.02
CA ILE A 224 -6.85 -7.46 21.21
C ILE A 224 -8.10 -7.66 22.07
N ALA A 225 -7.97 -8.27 23.24
CA ALA A 225 -9.09 -8.53 24.15
C ALA A 225 -9.74 -7.23 24.65
N GLU A 226 -8.96 -6.20 24.94
CA GLU A 226 -9.45 -4.88 25.37
C GLU A 226 -10.20 -4.12 24.27
N ALA A 227 -9.93 -4.41 22.99
CA ALA A 227 -10.50 -3.73 21.83
C ALA A 227 -11.60 -4.55 21.12
N LEU A 228 -11.93 -5.76 21.60
CA LEU A 228 -12.74 -6.72 20.87
C LEU A 228 -14.09 -6.15 20.43
N ASP A 229 -14.83 -5.52 21.34
CA ASP A 229 -16.12 -4.90 21.05
C ASP A 229 -15.99 -3.72 20.07
N ALA A 230 -14.90 -2.96 20.15
CA ALA A 230 -14.60 -1.87 19.22
C ALA A 230 -14.25 -2.36 17.81
N LEU A 231 -13.57 -3.52 17.70
CA LEU A 231 -13.27 -4.15 16.41
C LEU A 231 -14.53 -4.69 15.72
N ASP A 232 -15.52 -5.15 16.51
CA ASP A 232 -16.76 -5.72 16.01
C ASP A 232 -17.87 -4.67 15.77
N GLU A 233 -17.62 -3.37 16.09
CA GLU A 233 -18.53 -2.29 15.76
C GLU A 233 -18.86 -2.25 14.26
N PRO A 234 -20.15 -2.09 13.87
CA PRO A 234 -20.55 -2.02 12.47
C PRO A 234 -19.84 -0.89 11.71
N TYR A 235 -19.49 -1.15 10.46
CA TYR A 235 -18.87 -0.19 9.54
C TYR A 235 -19.39 -0.41 8.11
N GLU A 236 -19.25 0.59 7.26
CA GLU A 236 -19.47 0.46 5.83
C GLU A 236 -18.14 0.10 5.16
N PRO A 237 -18.03 -1.08 4.52
CA PRO A 237 -16.80 -1.46 3.86
C PRO A 237 -16.44 -0.48 2.74
N CYS A 238 -15.27 0.09 2.81
CA CYS A 238 -14.73 1.01 1.81
C CYS A 238 -13.38 0.52 1.30
N LEU A 239 -12.85 1.21 0.29
CA LEU A 239 -11.53 0.94 -0.25
C LEU A 239 -10.46 1.15 0.82
N VAL A 240 -9.65 0.12 1.05
CA VAL A 240 -8.49 0.08 1.92
C VAL A 240 -7.27 -0.18 1.07
N MET A 241 -6.29 0.72 1.08
CA MET A 241 -5.07 0.58 0.29
C MET A 241 -4.03 -0.32 0.98
N GLU A 242 -4.04 -0.36 2.30
CA GLU A 242 -3.14 -1.10 3.20
C GLU A 242 -1.69 -0.58 3.22
N ASP A 243 -1.20 0.00 2.12
CA ASP A 243 0.13 0.63 2.03
C ASP A 243 0.02 2.12 1.62
N TYR A 244 -0.96 2.86 2.19
CA TYR A 244 -1.13 4.29 1.93
C TYR A 244 -0.02 5.10 2.60
N LYS A 245 0.93 5.58 1.81
CA LYS A 245 2.10 6.34 2.28
C LYS A 245 2.66 7.26 1.22
N GLU A 246 3.45 8.25 1.65
CA GLU A 246 4.13 9.20 0.74
C GLU A 246 4.89 8.51 -0.40
N GLY A 247 5.50 7.35 -0.15
CA GLY A 247 6.26 6.61 -1.13
C GLY A 247 5.43 6.12 -2.33
N ASN A 248 4.12 5.98 -2.15
CA ASN A 248 3.19 5.49 -3.16
C ASN A 248 2.36 6.62 -3.79
N LEU A 249 2.79 7.88 -3.60
CA LEU A 249 2.07 9.06 -4.06
C LEU A 249 3.00 10.05 -4.78
N VAL A 250 2.43 10.86 -5.67
CA VAL A 250 3.03 12.09 -6.16
C VAL A 250 2.13 13.27 -5.82
N VAL A 251 2.76 14.42 -5.59
CA VAL A 251 2.07 15.65 -5.23
C VAL A 251 2.44 16.79 -6.16
N THR A 252 1.52 17.69 -6.42
CA THR A 252 1.72 18.89 -7.25
C THR A 252 1.26 20.12 -6.49
N GLN A 253 1.97 21.21 -6.68
CA GLN A 253 1.62 22.50 -6.11
C GLN A 253 0.88 23.38 -7.14
N TYR A 254 -0.32 23.83 -6.80
CA TYR A 254 -1.08 24.82 -7.56
C TYR A 254 -1.24 26.10 -6.75
N GLY A 255 -0.46 27.10 -7.09
CA GLY A 255 -0.39 28.33 -6.32
C GLY A 255 0.16 28.07 -4.91
N LYS A 256 -0.66 28.25 -3.88
CA LYS A 256 -0.30 27.97 -2.47
C LYS A 256 -0.83 26.64 -1.96
N ARG A 257 -1.61 25.90 -2.76
CA ARG A 257 -2.23 24.65 -2.38
C ARG A 257 -1.43 23.46 -2.91
N TRP A 258 -1.18 22.49 -2.06
CA TRP A 258 -0.69 21.19 -2.45
C TRP A 258 -1.86 20.21 -2.61
N GLN A 259 -1.72 19.29 -3.54
CA GLN A 259 -2.68 18.20 -3.74
C GLN A 259 -1.95 16.94 -4.21
N VAL A 260 -2.51 15.79 -3.89
CA VAL A 260 -2.10 14.52 -4.50
C VAL A 260 -2.42 14.59 -5.99
N SER A 261 -1.46 14.23 -6.82
CA SER A 261 -1.60 14.21 -8.29
C SER A 261 -1.38 12.82 -8.90
N GLY A 262 -1.13 11.80 -8.07
CA GLY A 262 -1.07 10.40 -8.48
C GLY A 262 -0.99 9.46 -7.28
N VAL A 263 -1.74 8.37 -7.34
CA VAL A 263 -1.72 7.26 -6.37
C VAL A 263 -1.32 5.99 -7.10
N PHE A 264 -0.37 5.23 -6.55
CA PHE A 264 0.20 4.02 -7.17
C PHE A 264 0.19 2.84 -6.21
N ASP A 265 0.58 1.67 -6.74
CA ASP A 265 0.77 0.43 -5.97
C ASP A 265 -0.50 -0.10 -5.30
N LEU A 266 -1.53 -0.27 -6.13
CA LEU A 266 -2.86 -0.71 -5.72
C LEU A 266 -3.00 -2.24 -5.58
N MET A 267 -1.89 -3.00 -5.56
CA MET A 267 -1.97 -4.46 -5.57
C MET A 267 -2.52 -5.05 -4.27
N GLN A 268 -2.40 -4.34 -3.14
CA GLN A 268 -2.89 -4.81 -1.84
C GLN A 268 -4.30 -4.33 -1.52
N VAL A 269 -4.88 -3.50 -2.37
CA VAL A 269 -6.20 -2.90 -2.15
C VAL A 269 -7.26 -3.97 -1.98
N HIS A 270 -8.14 -3.71 -1.02
CA HIS A 270 -9.32 -4.53 -0.75
C HIS A 270 -10.45 -3.64 -0.21
N PHE A 271 -11.62 -4.23 0.04
CA PHE A 271 -12.71 -3.54 0.73
C PHE A 271 -12.75 -3.99 2.19
N GLY A 272 -12.77 -3.03 3.09
CA GLY A 272 -12.70 -3.27 4.53
C GLY A 272 -12.99 -2.02 5.36
N ASP A 273 -12.46 -2.00 6.57
CA ASP A 273 -12.57 -0.84 7.46
C ASP A 273 -11.50 0.20 7.12
N GLY A 274 -11.94 1.36 6.60
CA GLY A 274 -11.03 2.41 6.15
C GLY A 274 -10.12 3.00 7.23
N GLU A 275 -10.49 2.89 8.51
CA GLU A 275 -9.65 3.42 9.60
C GLU A 275 -8.28 2.72 9.69
N VAL A 276 -8.13 1.51 9.12
CA VAL A 276 -6.85 0.78 9.10
C VAL A 276 -5.77 1.51 8.28
N ASP A 277 -6.17 2.23 7.23
CA ASP A 277 -5.24 2.95 6.34
C ASP A 277 -4.57 4.17 6.99
N LEU A 278 -5.08 4.61 8.15
CA LEU A 278 -4.42 5.66 8.92
C LEU A 278 -3.05 5.22 9.44
N SER A 279 -2.89 3.94 9.75
CA SER A 279 -1.75 3.40 10.49
C SER A 279 -0.42 3.62 9.78
N ARG A 280 -0.30 3.26 8.50
CA ARG A 280 0.95 3.33 7.75
C ARG A 280 1.52 4.74 7.68
N GLN A 281 0.72 5.70 7.20
CA GLN A 281 1.20 7.06 7.03
C GLN A 281 1.41 7.79 8.37
N LEU A 282 0.54 7.50 9.35
CA LEU A 282 0.72 8.07 10.70
C LEU A 282 2.04 7.60 11.33
N ALA A 283 2.38 6.31 11.23
CA ALA A 283 3.62 5.81 11.76
C ALA A 283 4.85 6.46 11.11
N GLU A 284 4.87 6.60 9.76
CA GLU A 284 5.97 7.31 9.08
C GLU A 284 6.10 8.77 9.54
N TYR A 285 4.98 9.47 9.75
CA TYR A 285 5.00 10.84 10.23
C TYR A 285 5.36 10.96 11.72
N LEU A 286 4.97 10.01 12.55
CA LEU A 286 5.39 9.99 13.96
C LEU A 286 6.90 9.85 14.10
N ASP A 287 7.52 9.04 13.24
CA ASP A 287 8.99 8.91 13.19
C ASP A 287 9.69 10.16 12.63
N GLU A 288 9.10 10.79 11.61
CA GLU A 288 9.72 11.96 10.96
C GLU A 288 9.47 13.26 11.74
N ASN A 289 8.21 13.56 12.00
CA ASN A 289 7.76 14.77 12.70
C ASN A 289 6.28 14.62 13.11
N PRO A 290 5.96 14.46 14.39
CA PRO A 290 4.59 14.27 14.88
C PRO A 290 3.59 15.37 14.45
N GLN A 291 4.06 16.60 14.15
CA GLN A 291 3.18 17.66 13.65
C GLN A 291 2.62 17.35 12.25
N LEU A 292 3.30 16.54 11.46
CA LEU A 292 2.80 16.06 10.17
C LEU A 292 1.70 15.02 10.39
N ALA A 293 1.87 14.12 11.36
CA ALA A 293 0.84 13.15 11.76
C ALA A 293 -0.46 13.87 12.18
N GLY A 294 -0.35 14.90 13.02
CA GLY A 294 -1.48 15.72 13.42
C GLY A 294 -2.17 16.43 12.26
N ALA A 295 -1.39 16.97 11.31
CA ALA A 295 -1.93 17.67 10.13
C ALA A 295 -2.64 16.70 9.16
N PHE A 296 -2.08 15.52 8.93
CA PHE A 296 -2.68 14.45 8.13
C PHE A 296 -3.99 13.97 8.74
N PHE A 297 -3.98 13.63 10.03
CA PHE A 297 -5.14 13.13 10.73
C PHE A 297 -6.27 14.14 10.79
N ALA A 298 -5.99 15.41 11.13
CA ALA A 298 -6.98 16.48 11.15
C ALA A 298 -7.66 16.68 9.79
N ALA A 299 -6.88 16.63 8.70
CA ALA A 299 -7.42 16.76 7.35
C ALA A 299 -8.29 15.55 6.96
N TYR A 300 -7.89 14.34 7.30
CA TYR A 300 -8.70 13.13 7.13
C TYR A 300 -10.00 13.22 7.92
N HIS A 301 -9.92 13.54 9.22
CA HIS A 301 -11.07 13.60 10.13
C HIS A 301 -12.06 14.71 9.76
N ALA A 302 -11.61 15.79 9.13
CA ALA A 302 -12.49 16.83 8.61
C ALA A 302 -13.44 16.33 7.49
N HIS A 303 -13.12 15.22 6.84
CA HIS A 303 -13.89 14.64 5.73
C HIS A 303 -14.50 13.28 6.05
N THR A 304 -14.09 12.63 7.13
CA THR A 304 -14.53 11.29 7.51
C THR A 304 -14.85 11.23 8.99
N SER A 305 -16.05 10.78 9.33
CA SER A 305 -16.43 10.56 10.73
C SER A 305 -15.80 9.28 11.24
N LEU A 306 -15.07 9.36 12.34
CA LEU A 306 -14.56 8.19 13.04
C LEU A 306 -15.71 7.45 13.74
N ARG A 307 -15.62 6.12 13.74
CA ARG A 307 -16.65 5.29 14.40
C ARG A 307 -16.49 5.28 15.92
N PRO A 308 -17.57 5.04 16.69
CA PRO A 308 -17.48 4.81 18.12
C PRO A 308 -16.41 3.75 18.43
N GLY A 309 -15.63 3.94 19.49
CA GLY A 309 -14.56 3.02 19.88
C GLY A 309 -13.25 3.17 19.10
N PHE A 310 -13.08 4.18 18.24
CA PHE A 310 -11.82 4.45 17.50
C PHE A 310 -10.58 4.39 18.40
N VAL A 311 -10.62 5.04 19.57
CA VAL A 311 -9.48 5.09 20.52
C VAL A 311 -8.99 3.70 20.94
N ARG A 312 -9.88 2.70 21.01
CA ARG A 312 -9.54 1.32 21.35
C ARG A 312 -9.17 0.50 20.11
N ARG A 313 -9.76 0.80 18.97
CA ARG A 313 -9.56 0.06 17.72
C ARG A 313 -8.27 0.47 17.00
N PHE A 314 -7.96 1.75 16.95
CA PHE A 314 -6.79 2.27 16.25
C PHE A 314 -5.46 1.62 16.70
N PRO A 315 -5.20 1.41 18.01
CA PRO A 315 -4.00 0.68 18.43
C PRO A 315 -3.87 -0.71 17.80
N ILE A 316 -4.97 -1.43 17.58
CA ILE A 316 -4.92 -2.77 16.96
C ILE A 316 -4.60 -2.67 15.48
N TYR A 317 -5.12 -1.67 14.75
CA TYR A 317 -4.75 -1.42 13.37
C TYR A 317 -3.29 -1.00 13.23
N MET A 318 -2.81 -0.17 14.15
CA MET A 318 -1.40 0.20 14.22
C MET A 318 -0.51 -1.02 14.51
N LEU A 319 -0.91 -1.89 15.44
CA LEU A 319 -0.20 -3.15 15.72
C LEU A 319 -0.13 -4.04 14.48
N LEU A 320 -1.21 -4.17 13.72
CA LEU A 320 -1.22 -4.96 12.49
C LEU A 320 -0.22 -4.40 11.47
N ASP A 321 -0.29 -3.09 11.21
CA ASP A 321 0.63 -2.44 10.27
C ASP A 321 2.09 -2.61 10.71
N ARG A 322 2.37 -2.37 12.00
CA ARG A 322 3.73 -2.48 12.54
C ARG A 322 4.22 -3.93 12.57
N ALA A 323 3.36 -4.92 12.83
CA ALA A 323 3.73 -6.34 12.75
C ALA A 323 4.11 -6.76 11.31
N ILE A 324 3.42 -6.24 10.31
CA ILE A 324 3.77 -6.45 8.89
C ILE A 324 5.18 -5.89 8.60
N VAL A 325 5.46 -4.66 9.05
CA VAL A 325 6.77 -4.02 8.89
C VAL A 325 7.85 -4.77 9.65
N TRP A 326 7.57 -5.13 10.90
CA TRP A 326 8.49 -5.85 11.78
C TRP A 326 8.91 -7.19 11.16
N GLU A 327 7.94 -8.04 10.76
CA GLU A 327 8.21 -9.33 10.10
C GLU A 327 9.05 -9.16 8.83
N PHE A 328 8.68 -8.19 7.99
CA PHE A 328 9.37 -7.96 6.73
C PHE A 328 10.85 -7.64 6.92
N PHE A 329 11.22 -6.86 7.92
CA PHE A 329 12.61 -6.51 8.18
C PHE A 329 13.35 -7.57 8.98
N GLN A 330 12.70 -8.24 9.94
CA GLN A 330 13.28 -9.40 10.64
C GLN A 330 13.68 -10.49 9.66
N ARG A 331 12.81 -10.84 8.74
CA ARG A 331 13.09 -11.83 7.70
C ARG A 331 14.25 -11.45 6.78
N ARG A 332 14.53 -10.17 6.61
CA ARG A 332 15.66 -9.65 5.81
C ARG A 332 16.94 -9.46 6.61
N GLY A 333 16.90 -9.60 7.93
CA GLY A 333 18.04 -9.35 8.80
C GLY A 333 18.48 -7.88 8.81
N TRP A 334 17.57 -6.94 8.58
CA TRP A 334 17.84 -5.51 8.56
C TRP A 334 16.79 -4.76 9.38
N CYS A 335 17.21 -3.74 10.15
CA CYS A 335 16.32 -2.87 10.90
C CYS A 335 16.94 -1.47 11.02
N TRP A 336 16.10 -0.45 11.26
CA TRP A 336 16.55 0.93 11.57
C TRP A 336 16.37 1.29 13.05
N TRP A 337 15.84 0.34 13.85
CA TRP A 337 15.70 0.44 15.29
C TRP A 337 16.82 -0.31 16.00
N PRO A 338 17.07 -0.06 17.31
CA PRO A 338 18.04 -0.80 18.10
C PRO A 338 17.80 -2.31 18.03
N GLN A 339 18.87 -3.07 17.79
CA GLN A 339 18.77 -4.53 17.56
C GLN A 339 18.32 -5.31 18.82
N GLU A 340 18.51 -4.71 20.01
CA GLU A 340 18.10 -5.26 21.29
C GLU A 340 16.63 -5.04 21.61
N TRP A 341 15.91 -4.19 20.87
CA TRP A 341 14.51 -3.92 21.13
C TRP A 341 13.65 -5.13 20.79
N THR A 342 12.66 -5.38 21.65
CA THR A 342 11.56 -6.30 21.33
C THR A 342 10.52 -5.62 20.44
N PHE A 343 9.58 -6.40 19.94
CA PHE A 343 8.45 -5.84 19.18
C PHE A 343 7.68 -4.81 20.02
N HIS A 344 7.43 -5.12 21.29
CA HIS A 344 6.76 -4.20 22.21
C HIS A 344 7.54 -2.89 22.39
N ASP A 345 8.84 -2.97 22.68
CA ASP A 345 9.69 -1.78 22.84
C ASP A 345 9.62 -0.85 21.63
N TRP A 346 9.60 -1.45 20.44
CA TRP A 346 9.57 -0.69 19.19
C TRP A 346 8.21 -0.09 18.88
N VAL A 347 7.10 -0.82 19.15
CA VAL A 347 5.77 -0.42 18.67
C VAL A 347 5.02 0.50 19.60
N GLU A 348 5.34 0.49 20.91
CA GLU A 348 4.55 1.13 21.96
C GLU A 348 4.25 2.62 21.68
N HIS A 349 5.25 3.36 21.20
CA HIS A 349 5.11 4.81 20.97
C HIS A 349 4.16 5.18 19.81
N TYR A 350 3.79 4.23 18.93
CA TYR A 350 2.83 4.48 17.86
C TYR A 350 1.37 4.32 18.31
N LEU A 351 1.10 3.62 19.41
CA LEU A 351 -0.24 3.16 19.74
C LEU A 351 -1.17 4.26 20.25
N PHE A 352 -0.65 5.17 21.04
CA PHE A 352 -1.43 6.23 21.69
C PHE A 352 -0.79 7.61 21.51
N PRO A 353 -0.56 8.07 20.26
CA PRO A 353 0.11 9.35 20.05
C PRO A 353 -0.79 10.52 20.48
N PRO A 354 -0.40 11.35 21.47
CA PRO A 354 -1.20 12.45 21.97
C PRO A 354 -1.63 13.41 20.87
N ILE A 355 -0.77 13.68 19.89
CA ILE A 355 -1.04 14.56 18.74
C ILE A 355 -2.26 14.13 17.91
N ILE A 356 -2.69 12.88 18.02
CA ILE A 356 -3.88 12.31 17.37
C ILE A 356 -5.05 12.30 18.36
N PHE A 357 -4.84 11.73 19.55
CA PHE A 357 -5.91 11.49 20.51
C PHE A 357 -6.45 12.79 21.16
N ASP A 358 -5.61 13.82 21.27
CA ASP A 358 -6.05 15.15 21.76
C ASP A 358 -6.96 15.90 20.74
N GLN A 359 -7.14 15.37 19.54
CA GLN A 359 -8.04 15.93 18.51
C GLN A 359 -9.43 15.29 18.51
N LEU A 360 -9.65 14.25 19.31
CA LEU A 360 -10.91 13.51 19.43
C LEU A 360 -11.76 14.08 20.56
#